data_257942507701bdd67981cb2a5ab961f7
#
_entry.id   257942507701bdd67981cb2a5ab961f7
#
_cell.length_a   1.000
_cell.length_b   1.000
_cell.length_c   1.000
_cell.angle_alpha   90.00
_cell.angle_beta   90.00
_cell.angle_gamma   90.00
#
_symmetry.space_group_name_H-M   'P 1'
#
loop_
_entity.id
_entity.type
_entity.pdbx_description
1 polymer ?
#
loop_
_entity_poly.entity_id
_entity_poly.type
_entity_poly.pdbx_seq_one_letter_code
_entity_poly.pdbx_strand_id
1 'polypeptide(L)'
;MVVWLLGEDGRRIRAVDPFVPTCYLAASPAIREQASRLLSRASCRISTREAERYELGALRPIPVLEVSVYAPAQFSSITQQLIRSCPDAQFFHVDVSLPQRYFYDRQLFPLVHCEADLTAEGLIQSIQPLESPWDTDYGFPLLTIMELSPDNPSPNPNHGGSGSLVVRMDGEERLLEGDDADVVQRLNQLLVRKDPDILLTDWGDSYLLPHLMAIADRLRLPLALNRDPNRSIGARKPHSYFSYGRILSHAGARTLSGRLHLDRQNSFALAEVGLAGLIEQARVTKVDLQQMARTTTGTGIT
;
A
#
# COMPACT_ATOMS: atom_id res chain seq x y z
N MET A 1 5.35 -10.80 5.43
CA MET A 1 4.97 -9.38 5.22
C MET A 1 6.10 -8.50 5.74
N VAL A 2 6.44 -7.41 5.05
CA VAL A 2 7.36 -6.39 5.60
C VAL A 2 6.50 -5.31 6.23
N VAL A 3 6.81 -4.98 7.47
CA VAL A 3 6.15 -3.94 8.26
C VAL A 3 7.20 -2.92 8.68
N TRP A 4 6.85 -1.65 8.66
CA TRP A 4 7.69 -0.58 9.18
C TRP A 4 7.08 -0.05 10.46
N LEU A 5 7.87 -0.08 11.53
CA LEU A 5 7.50 0.38 12.85
C LEU A 5 8.21 1.72 13.13
N LEU A 6 7.50 2.63 13.75
CA LEU A 6 8.06 3.84 14.31
C LEU A 6 8.22 3.61 15.82
N GLY A 7 9.47 3.49 16.29
CA GLY A 7 9.76 3.33 17.71
C GLY A 7 9.51 4.63 18.48
N GLU A 8 9.25 4.53 19.76
CA GLU A 8 9.09 5.69 20.67
C GLU A 8 10.32 6.60 20.67
N ASP A 9 11.50 6.03 20.43
CA ASP A 9 12.77 6.76 20.29
C ASP A 9 12.95 7.41 18.91
N GLY A 10 11.94 7.35 18.06
CA GLY A 10 11.93 7.90 16.71
C GLY A 10 12.66 7.07 15.66
N ARG A 11 13.18 5.89 16.00
CA ARG A 11 13.80 4.98 15.01
C ARG A 11 12.73 4.34 14.10
N ARG A 12 13.08 4.20 12.84
CA ARG A 12 12.27 3.49 11.84
C ARG A 12 12.82 2.09 11.71
N ILE A 13 12.03 1.11 12.14
CA ILE A 13 12.44 -0.29 12.24
C ILE A 13 11.75 -1.07 11.13
N ARG A 14 12.56 -1.71 10.29
CA ARG A 14 12.06 -2.66 9.30
C ARG A 14 11.89 -4.03 9.96
N ALA A 15 10.66 -4.48 10.07
CA ALA A 15 10.33 -5.77 10.63
C ALA A 15 9.72 -6.71 9.58
N VAL A 16 9.82 -8.01 9.81
CA VAL A 16 9.26 -9.05 8.93
C VAL A 16 8.35 -9.96 9.72
N ASP A 17 7.09 -10.06 9.31
CA ASP A 17 6.14 -11.05 9.82
C ASP A 17 6.03 -12.22 8.84
N PRO A 18 6.19 -13.48 9.27
CA PRO A 18 6.00 -14.66 8.45
C PRO A 18 4.50 -14.91 8.14
N PHE A 19 3.84 -13.90 7.62
CA PHE A 19 2.43 -13.91 7.29
C PHE A 19 2.10 -14.86 6.12
N VAL A 20 1.09 -15.71 6.32
CA VAL A 20 0.61 -16.67 5.31
C VAL A 20 -0.83 -16.31 4.94
N PRO A 21 -1.05 -15.62 3.79
CA PRO A 21 -2.39 -15.28 3.35
C PRO A 21 -3.22 -16.53 3.03
N THR A 22 -4.49 -16.48 3.42
CA THR A 22 -5.42 -17.61 3.27
C THR A 22 -6.68 -17.13 2.55
N CYS A 23 -7.15 -17.88 1.56
CA CYS A 23 -8.47 -17.69 0.94
C CYS A 23 -9.34 -18.93 1.12
N TYR A 24 -10.63 -18.79 0.83
CA TYR A 24 -11.59 -19.87 0.97
C TYR A 24 -12.35 -20.07 -0.34
N LEU A 25 -12.62 -21.35 -0.65
CA LEU A 25 -13.36 -21.76 -1.83
C LEU A 25 -14.54 -22.62 -1.39
N ALA A 26 -15.76 -22.12 -1.58
CA ALA A 26 -16.98 -22.88 -1.35
C ALA A 26 -17.47 -23.45 -2.68
N ALA A 27 -17.63 -24.78 -2.73
CA ALA A 27 -18.07 -25.50 -3.92
C ALA A 27 -18.50 -26.93 -3.57
N SER A 28 -18.96 -27.68 -4.57
CA SER A 28 -19.19 -29.13 -4.44
C SER A 28 -17.88 -29.86 -4.08
N PRO A 29 -17.97 -31.05 -3.44
CA PRO A 29 -16.77 -31.83 -3.12
C PRO A 29 -15.86 -32.11 -4.33
N ALA A 30 -16.46 -32.38 -5.48
CA ALA A 30 -15.69 -32.64 -6.72
C ALA A 30 -14.85 -31.41 -7.17
N ILE A 31 -15.42 -30.21 -7.09
CA ILE A 31 -14.70 -28.97 -7.44
C ILE A 31 -13.62 -28.66 -6.41
N ARG A 32 -13.86 -28.88 -5.12
CA ARG A 32 -12.84 -28.70 -4.08
C ARG A 32 -11.67 -29.67 -4.27
N GLU A 33 -11.94 -30.91 -4.64
CA GLU A 33 -10.90 -31.88 -4.98
C GLU A 33 -10.11 -31.49 -6.25
N GLN A 34 -10.81 -30.98 -7.28
CA GLN A 34 -10.17 -30.43 -8.48
C GLN A 34 -9.23 -29.27 -8.12
N ALA A 35 -9.68 -28.34 -7.29
CA ALA A 35 -8.87 -27.23 -6.81
C ALA A 35 -7.63 -27.71 -6.05
N SER A 36 -7.78 -28.68 -5.15
CA SER A 36 -6.67 -29.29 -4.40
C SER A 36 -5.63 -29.94 -5.33
N ARG A 37 -6.08 -30.66 -6.34
CA ARG A 37 -5.20 -31.26 -7.37
C ARG A 37 -4.46 -30.20 -8.21
N LEU A 38 -5.13 -29.09 -8.53
CA LEU A 38 -4.49 -27.97 -9.22
C LEU A 38 -3.39 -27.34 -8.35
N LEU A 39 -3.69 -27.08 -7.09
CA LEU A 39 -2.80 -26.45 -6.13
C LEU A 39 -1.58 -27.30 -5.78
N SER A 40 -1.69 -28.63 -5.80
CA SER A 40 -0.56 -29.53 -5.57
C SER A 40 0.53 -29.45 -6.64
N ARG A 41 0.25 -28.83 -7.81
CA ARG A 41 1.19 -28.59 -8.91
C ARG A 41 1.77 -27.18 -8.89
N ALA A 42 1.44 -26.36 -7.91
CA ALA A 42 1.94 -24.99 -7.81
C ALA A 42 3.46 -24.97 -7.53
N SER A 43 4.12 -23.93 -8.01
CA SER A 43 5.57 -23.75 -7.83
C SER A 43 5.98 -23.30 -6.42
N CYS A 44 5.04 -22.98 -5.55
CA CYS A 44 5.29 -22.60 -4.18
C CYS A 44 4.54 -23.50 -3.19
N ARG A 45 4.99 -23.46 -1.94
CA ARG A 45 4.31 -24.21 -0.87
C ARG A 45 2.92 -23.66 -0.63
N ILE A 46 1.91 -24.53 -0.76
CA ILE A 46 0.51 -24.27 -0.45
C ILE A 46 0.02 -25.38 0.47
N SER A 47 -0.79 -25.05 1.46
CA SER A 47 -1.55 -26.02 2.22
C SER A 47 -3.04 -25.84 1.96
N THR A 48 -3.75 -26.96 1.88
CA THR A 48 -5.20 -26.99 1.73
C THR A 48 -5.82 -27.79 2.87
N ARG A 49 -6.96 -27.33 3.37
CA ARG A 49 -7.70 -28.01 4.43
C ARG A 49 -9.19 -27.86 4.21
N GLU A 50 -9.94 -28.95 4.36
CA GLU A 50 -11.40 -28.86 4.46
C GLU A 50 -11.76 -28.23 5.81
N ALA A 51 -12.68 -27.26 5.76
CA ALA A 51 -13.12 -26.51 6.93
C ALA A 51 -14.59 -26.10 6.76
N GLU A 52 -15.20 -25.66 7.86
CA GLU A 52 -16.48 -24.96 7.83
C GLU A 52 -16.25 -23.49 8.19
N ARG A 53 -16.95 -22.61 7.47
CA ARG A 53 -16.92 -21.16 7.73
C ARG A 53 -18.34 -20.62 7.70
N TYR A 54 -18.63 -19.69 8.60
CA TYR A 54 -19.93 -19.03 8.65
C TYR A 54 -20.05 -18.07 7.46
N GLU A 55 -21.06 -18.28 6.64
CA GLU A 55 -21.35 -17.46 5.47
C GLU A 55 -22.49 -16.51 5.81
N LEU A 56 -22.22 -15.18 5.71
CA LEU A 56 -23.14 -14.16 6.18
C LEU A 56 -24.42 -14.08 5.35
N GLY A 57 -24.35 -14.30 4.05
CA GLY A 57 -25.52 -14.28 3.17
C GLY A 57 -26.46 -15.47 3.40
N ALA A 58 -25.91 -16.66 3.64
CA ALA A 58 -26.67 -17.86 3.96
C ALA A 58 -27.01 -17.97 5.45
N LEU A 59 -26.40 -17.14 6.31
CA LEU A 59 -26.57 -17.16 7.78
C LEU A 59 -26.33 -18.55 8.41
N ARG A 60 -25.38 -19.30 7.88
CA ARG A 60 -25.06 -20.67 8.34
C ARG A 60 -23.62 -21.04 8.02
N PRO A 61 -23.05 -22.04 8.71
CA PRO A 61 -21.79 -22.65 8.29
C PRO A 61 -21.95 -23.33 6.91
N ILE A 62 -20.94 -23.14 6.07
CA ILE A 62 -20.80 -23.83 4.78
C ILE A 62 -19.43 -24.53 4.70
N PRO A 63 -19.36 -25.68 4.01
CA PRO A 63 -18.11 -26.36 3.78
C PRO A 63 -17.26 -25.60 2.75
N VAL A 64 -15.99 -25.39 3.09
CA VAL A 64 -15.02 -24.67 2.25
C VAL A 64 -13.70 -25.41 2.18
N LEU A 65 -12.99 -25.22 1.09
CA LEU A 65 -11.56 -25.51 1.00
C LEU A 65 -10.79 -24.26 1.45
N GLU A 66 -10.09 -24.35 2.55
CA GLU A 66 -9.16 -23.35 3.02
C GLU A 66 -7.83 -23.51 2.30
N VAL A 67 -7.33 -22.44 1.69
CA VAL A 67 -6.10 -22.42 0.88
C VAL A 67 -5.13 -21.41 1.44
N SER A 68 -4.01 -21.87 2.03
CA SER A 68 -2.96 -21.04 2.62
C SER A 68 -1.73 -21.03 1.72
N VAL A 69 -1.29 -19.84 1.29
CA VAL A 69 -0.18 -19.66 0.34
C VAL A 69 1.05 -19.13 1.08
N TYR A 70 2.10 -19.94 1.19
CA TYR A 70 3.32 -19.59 1.95
C TYR A 70 4.24 -18.61 1.21
N ALA A 71 3.94 -18.29 -0.05
CA ALA A 71 4.60 -17.24 -0.83
C ALA A 71 3.62 -16.09 -1.09
N PRO A 72 3.48 -15.09 -0.21
CA PRO A 72 2.49 -14.03 -0.33
C PRO A 72 2.52 -13.29 -1.68
N ALA A 73 3.71 -13.12 -2.28
CA ALA A 73 3.85 -12.50 -3.60
C ALA A 73 3.14 -13.26 -4.73
N GLN A 74 2.90 -14.56 -4.55
CA GLN A 74 2.19 -15.40 -5.53
C GLN A 74 0.69 -15.52 -5.24
N PHE A 75 0.20 -14.98 -4.12
CA PHE A 75 -1.19 -15.15 -3.69
C PHE A 75 -2.19 -14.73 -4.78
N SER A 76 -2.03 -13.53 -5.34
CA SER A 76 -2.95 -13.01 -6.37
C SER A 76 -2.93 -13.86 -7.66
N SER A 77 -1.78 -14.34 -8.10
CA SER A 77 -1.69 -15.19 -9.30
C SER A 77 -2.34 -16.55 -9.08
N ILE A 78 -2.16 -17.14 -7.89
CA ILE A 78 -2.77 -18.42 -7.51
C ILE A 78 -4.29 -18.30 -7.41
N THR A 79 -4.79 -17.26 -6.74
CA THR A 79 -6.23 -17.04 -6.61
C THR A 79 -6.90 -16.78 -7.96
N GLN A 80 -6.27 -15.99 -8.84
CA GLN A 80 -6.77 -15.80 -10.20
C GLN A 80 -6.78 -17.09 -11.02
N GLN A 81 -5.77 -17.95 -10.87
CA GLN A 81 -5.75 -19.26 -11.52
C GLN A 81 -6.90 -20.16 -11.02
N LEU A 82 -7.14 -20.17 -9.69
CA LEU A 82 -8.26 -20.91 -9.10
C LEU A 82 -9.61 -20.44 -9.63
N ILE A 83 -9.84 -19.12 -9.64
CA ILE A 83 -11.09 -18.52 -10.14
C ILE A 83 -11.36 -18.93 -11.59
N ARG A 84 -10.33 -18.90 -12.44
CA ARG A 84 -10.46 -19.32 -13.85
C ARG A 84 -10.71 -20.81 -14.01
N SER A 85 -10.13 -21.63 -13.13
CA SER A 85 -10.23 -23.10 -13.24
C SER A 85 -11.46 -23.70 -12.56
N CYS A 86 -12.10 -22.95 -11.66
CA CYS A 86 -13.27 -23.36 -10.90
C CYS A 86 -14.37 -22.27 -10.97
N PRO A 87 -14.93 -21.99 -12.14
CA PRO A 87 -15.88 -20.88 -12.33
C PRO A 87 -17.18 -21.03 -11.54
N ASP A 88 -17.57 -22.26 -11.20
CA ASP A 88 -18.77 -22.56 -10.42
C ASP A 88 -18.54 -22.52 -8.90
N ALA A 89 -17.34 -22.13 -8.46
CA ALA A 89 -17.02 -21.97 -7.05
C ALA A 89 -17.23 -20.53 -6.60
N GLN A 90 -17.64 -20.37 -5.34
CA GLN A 90 -17.66 -19.09 -4.67
C GLN A 90 -16.34 -18.91 -3.93
N PHE A 91 -15.72 -17.73 -4.11
CA PHE A 91 -14.43 -17.40 -3.51
C PHE A 91 -14.58 -16.31 -2.46
N PHE A 92 -13.82 -16.43 -1.36
CA PHE A 92 -13.78 -15.45 -0.30
C PHE A 92 -12.34 -15.06 0.00
N HIS A 93 -12.14 -13.79 0.34
CA HIS A 93 -10.84 -13.19 0.68
C HIS A 93 -9.82 -13.21 -0.48
N VAL A 94 -10.29 -13.15 -1.71
CA VAL A 94 -9.45 -13.12 -2.93
C VAL A 94 -9.33 -11.70 -3.51
N ASP A 95 -10.23 -10.81 -3.14
CA ASP A 95 -10.37 -9.42 -3.59
C ASP A 95 -9.80 -8.38 -2.60
N VAL A 96 -9.49 -8.82 -1.37
CA VAL A 96 -8.89 -7.97 -0.35
C VAL A 96 -7.38 -7.86 -0.57
N SER A 97 -6.81 -6.65 -0.55
CA SER A 97 -5.38 -6.44 -0.71
C SER A 97 -4.58 -7.14 0.40
N LEU A 98 -3.35 -7.60 0.10
CA LEU A 98 -2.53 -8.29 1.10
C LEU A 98 -2.22 -7.44 2.35
N PRO A 99 -1.93 -6.11 2.25
CA PRO A 99 -1.79 -5.27 3.44
C PRO A 99 -3.06 -5.21 4.28
N GLN A 100 -4.21 -5.01 3.66
CA GLN A 100 -5.48 -4.97 4.36
C GLN A 100 -5.81 -6.32 5.02
N ARG A 101 -5.56 -7.42 4.30
CA ARG A 101 -5.69 -8.77 4.85
C ARG A 101 -4.79 -9.00 6.07
N TYR A 102 -3.54 -8.55 6.01
CA TYR A 102 -2.62 -8.60 7.14
C TYR A 102 -3.18 -7.85 8.36
N PHE A 103 -3.74 -6.67 8.16
CA PHE A 103 -4.37 -5.91 9.23
C PHE A 103 -5.57 -6.65 9.85
N TYR A 104 -6.40 -7.29 9.05
CA TYR A 104 -7.52 -8.10 9.58
C TYR A 104 -7.03 -9.31 10.37
N ASP A 105 -6.08 -10.07 9.83
CA ASP A 105 -5.60 -11.30 10.45
C ASP A 105 -4.79 -11.04 11.74
N ARG A 106 -4.10 -9.90 11.83
CA ARG A 106 -3.34 -9.46 13.01
C ARG A 106 -4.13 -8.55 13.95
N GLN A 107 -5.38 -8.23 13.63
CA GLN A 107 -6.20 -7.28 14.40
C GLN A 107 -5.58 -5.87 14.47
N LEU A 108 -4.72 -5.53 13.50
CA LEU A 108 -4.04 -4.25 13.39
C LEU A 108 -4.79 -3.30 12.44
N PHE A 109 -4.31 -2.07 12.34
CA PHE A 109 -4.75 -1.05 11.40
C PHE A 109 -3.60 -0.06 11.13
N PRO A 110 -3.67 0.76 10.07
CA PRO A 110 -2.61 1.71 9.76
C PRO A 110 -2.31 2.67 10.91
N LEU A 111 -1.02 2.88 11.22
CA LEU A 111 -0.53 3.78 12.26
C LEU A 111 -1.05 3.48 13.67
N VAL A 112 -1.39 2.23 13.94
CA VAL A 112 -1.79 1.76 15.27
C VAL A 112 -0.63 1.89 16.26
N HIS A 113 -0.92 2.36 17.46
CA HIS A 113 -0.03 2.21 18.61
C HIS A 113 -0.03 0.74 19.03
N CYS A 114 1.14 0.11 19.03
CA CYS A 114 1.25 -1.33 19.25
C CYS A 114 2.51 -1.67 20.06
N GLU A 115 2.46 -2.79 20.74
CA GLU A 115 3.63 -3.46 21.33
C GLU A 115 4.08 -4.57 20.39
N ALA A 116 5.38 -4.67 20.13
CA ALA A 116 5.94 -5.69 19.24
C ALA A 116 7.24 -6.27 19.79
N ASP A 117 7.31 -7.61 19.83
CA ASP A 117 8.53 -8.35 20.13
C ASP A 117 9.22 -8.72 18.82
N LEU A 118 10.49 -8.36 18.71
CA LEU A 118 11.31 -8.63 17.54
C LEU A 118 12.51 -9.50 17.91
N THR A 119 12.88 -10.42 17.01
CA THR A 119 14.20 -11.06 17.10
C THR A 119 15.30 -10.08 16.71
N ALA A 120 16.56 -10.46 16.99
CA ALA A 120 17.72 -9.66 16.56
C ALA A 120 17.80 -9.45 15.05
N GLU A 121 17.22 -10.36 14.25
CA GLU A 121 17.15 -10.29 12.80
C GLU A 121 15.93 -9.48 12.29
N GLY A 122 15.10 -8.93 13.21
CA GLY A 122 13.91 -8.13 12.88
C GLY A 122 12.69 -8.97 12.48
N LEU A 123 12.61 -10.23 12.91
CA LEU A 123 11.39 -11.03 12.75
C LEU A 123 10.40 -10.71 13.86
N ILE A 124 9.15 -10.47 13.52
CA ILE A 124 8.06 -10.26 14.48
C ILE A 124 7.71 -11.60 15.12
N GLN A 125 7.89 -11.70 16.44
CA GLN A 125 7.47 -12.83 17.27
C GLN A 125 6.04 -12.62 17.77
N SER A 126 5.75 -11.40 18.23
CA SER A 126 4.40 -10.99 18.61
C SER A 126 4.18 -9.53 18.21
N ILE A 127 2.93 -9.17 17.96
CA ILE A 127 2.50 -7.79 17.74
C ILE A 127 1.06 -7.64 18.21
N GLN A 128 0.81 -6.65 19.06
CA GLN A 128 -0.50 -6.43 19.66
C GLN A 128 -0.86 -4.94 19.62
N PRO A 129 -2.09 -4.57 19.17
CA PRO A 129 -2.56 -3.20 19.26
C PRO A 129 -2.80 -2.83 20.73
N LEU A 130 -2.44 -1.60 21.08
CA LEU A 130 -2.70 -1.00 22.40
C LEU A 130 -3.93 -0.09 22.40
N GLU A 131 -4.57 0.04 21.25
CA GLU A 131 -5.73 0.89 21.02
C GLU A 131 -6.70 0.26 20.03
N SER A 132 -7.92 0.78 19.96
CA SER A 132 -8.95 0.38 19.01
C SER A 132 -8.97 1.32 17.79
N PRO A 133 -9.33 0.85 16.59
CA PRO A 133 -9.57 1.73 15.45
C PRO A 133 -10.75 2.70 15.66
N TRP A 134 -11.57 2.47 16.69
CA TRP A 134 -12.73 3.29 17.06
C TRP A 134 -12.43 4.31 18.16
N ASP A 135 -11.23 4.29 18.73
CA ASP A 135 -10.82 5.27 19.72
C ASP A 135 -10.68 6.64 19.04
N THR A 136 -11.33 7.64 19.60
CA THR A 136 -11.32 9.02 19.09
C THR A 136 -10.27 9.90 19.78
N ASP A 137 -9.74 9.45 20.92
CA ASP A 137 -8.70 10.13 21.70
C ASP A 137 -7.42 9.29 21.68
N TYR A 138 -6.79 9.19 20.52
CA TYR A 138 -5.53 8.51 20.33
C TYR A 138 -4.39 9.50 20.06
N GLY A 139 -3.18 9.15 20.50
CA GLY A 139 -1.98 9.94 20.22
C GLY A 139 -1.63 9.91 18.72
N PHE A 140 -1.60 11.08 18.08
CA PHE A 140 -1.17 11.15 16.67
C PHE A 140 0.33 10.84 16.57
N PRO A 141 0.77 9.89 15.72
CA PRO A 141 2.17 9.58 15.60
C PRO A 141 2.97 10.77 15.06
N LEU A 142 4.15 10.99 15.60
CA LEU A 142 5.06 12.05 15.15
C LEU A 142 5.71 11.67 13.81
N LEU A 143 4.98 11.89 12.72
CA LEU A 143 5.44 11.64 11.36
C LEU A 143 6.17 12.86 10.79
N THR A 144 7.34 12.63 10.21
CA THR A 144 8.07 13.65 9.48
C THR A 144 7.58 13.74 8.03
N ILE A 145 7.21 14.94 7.60
CA ILE A 145 6.63 15.19 6.28
C ILE A 145 7.58 16.03 5.45
N MET A 146 7.88 15.58 4.24
CA MET A 146 8.56 16.37 3.22
C MET A 146 7.58 16.61 2.07
N GLU A 147 7.35 17.87 1.76
CA GLU A 147 6.53 18.28 0.63
C GLU A 147 7.38 18.52 -0.60
N LEU A 148 6.93 18.03 -1.74
CA LEU A 148 7.59 18.17 -3.02
C LEU A 148 6.61 18.73 -4.05
N SER A 149 6.94 19.86 -4.64
CA SER A 149 6.14 20.50 -5.70
C SER A 149 7.04 20.87 -6.88
N PRO A 150 6.62 20.65 -8.12
CA PRO A 150 7.33 21.22 -9.26
C PRO A 150 7.22 22.75 -9.17
N ASP A 151 8.35 23.45 -9.35
CA ASP A 151 8.36 24.90 -9.53
C ASP A 151 7.92 25.21 -10.96
N ASN A 152 6.63 25.45 -11.13
CA ASN A 152 6.05 25.59 -12.44
C ASN A 152 5.02 26.73 -12.47
N PRO A 153 5.13 27.69 -13.41
CA PRO A 153 4.11 28.70 -13.59
C PRO A 153 2.76 28.16 -14.11
N SER A 154 2.75 26.95 -14.67
CA SER A 154 1.52 26.29 -15.10
C SER A 154 0.89 25.48 -13.96
N PRO A 155 -0.43 25.56 -13.77
CA PRO A 155 -1.14 24.73 -12.78
C PRO A 155 -0.96 23.23 -13.00
N ASN A 156 -0.70 22.81 -14.23
CA ASN A 156 -0.46 21.41 -14.60
C ASN A 156 0.92 21.25 -15.25
N PRO A 157 1.91 20.64 -14.57
CA PRO A 157 3.27 20.51 -15.07
C PRO A 157 3.38 19.62 -16.33
N ASN A 158 2.36 18.82 -16.65
CA ASN A 158 2.33 18.06 -17.89
C ASN A 158 2.18 18.97 -19.14
N HIS A 159 1.84 20.25 -18.95
CA HIS A 159 1.70 21.25 -20.02
C HIS A 159 2.91 22.20 -20.13
N GLY A 160 4.05 21.80 -19.64
CA GLY A 160 5.31 22.56 -19.68
C GLY A 160 5.83 22.84 -18.27
N GLY A 161 6.81 22.06 -17.83
CA GLY A 161 7.43 22.16 -16.50
C GLY A 161 8.79 22.85 -16.54
N SER A 162 9.16 23.55 -15.47
CA SER A 162 10.54 23.87 -15.17
C SER A 162 11.23 22.64 -14.61
N GLY A 163 12.57 22.53 -14.77
CA GLY A 163 13.35 21.49 -14.14
C GLY A 163 13.52 21.68 -12.62
N SER A 164 13.01 22.78 -12.06
CA SER A 164 13.18 23.15 -10.65
C SER A 164 12.16 22.48 -9.75
N LEU A 165 12.55 22.21 -8.50
CA LEU A 165 11.72 21.50 -7.51
C LEU A 165 11.70 22.30 -6.19
N VAL A 166 10.51 22.59 -5.71
CA VAL A 166 10.33 23.18 -4.37
C VAL A 166 10.21 22.04 -3.34
N VAL A 167 11.01 22.11 -2.30
CA VAL A 167 11.02 21.18 -1.16
C VAL A 167 10.67 21.96 0.11
N ARG A 168 9.62 21.54 0.83
CA ARG A 168 9.23 22.10 2.13
C ARG A 168 9.35 21.03 3.20
N MET A 169 10.02 21.37 4.30
CA MET A 169 10.13 20.49 5.46
C MET A 169 10.53 21.30 6.70
N ASP A 170 10.00 20.96 7.87
CA ASP A 170 10.31 21.60 9.15
C ASP A 170 10.10 23.14 9.13
N GLY A 171 9.13 23.63 8.34
CA GLY A 171 8.87 25.07 8.17
C GLY A 171 9.86 25.79 7.24
N GLU A 172 10.86 25.09 6.69
CA GLU A 172 11.78 25.64 5.69
C GLU A 172 11.31 25.32 4.27
N GLU A 173 11.44 26.28 3.38
CA GLU A 173 11.27 26.10 1.94
C GLU A 173 12.62 26.20 1.23
N ARG A 174 12.87 25.29 0.30
CA ARG A 174 14.09 25.27 -0.51
C ARG A 174 13.74 25.05 -1.97
N LEU A 175 14.26 25.91 -2.83
CA LEU A 175 14.20 25.72 -4.27
C LEU A 175 15.46 24.96 -4.70
N LEU A 176 15.26 23.80 -5.33
CA LEU A 176 16.31 23.03 -5.98
C LEU A 176 16.33 23.40 -7.46
N GLU A 177 17.34 24.18 -7.84
CA GLU A 177 17.58 24.64 -9.22
C GLU A 177 18.87 24.05 -9.76
N GLY A 178 19.04 24.07 -11.04
CA GLY A 178 20.20 23.60 -11.76
C GLY A 178 19.83 22.66 -12.90
N ASP A 179 20.78 21.89 -13.37
CA ASP A 179 20.48 20.83 -14.31
C ASP A 179 19.79 19.61 -13.63
N ASP A 180 19.30 18.71 -14.45
CA ASP A 180 18.61 17.51 -13.96
C ASP A 180 19.44 16.70 -12.94
N ALA A 181 20.78 16.66 -13.11
CA ALA A 181 21.65 15.92 -12.21
C ALA A 181 21.74 16.60 -10.85
N ASP A 182 21.89 17.93 -10.84
CA ASP A 182 21.96 18.73 -9.62
C ASP A 182 20.68 18.58 -8.79
N VAL A 183 19.52 18.71 -9.43
CA VAL A 183 18.21 18.60 -8.75
C VAL A 183 18.04 17.21 -8.12
N VAL A 184 18.30 16.13 -8.88
CA VAL A 184 18.16 14.76 -8.38
C VAL A 184 19.16 14.45 -7.28
N GLN A 185 20.41 14.88 -7.39
CA GLN A 185 21.44 14.65 -6.36
C GLN A 185 21.12 15.39 -5.05
N ARG A 186 20.70 16.66 -5.13
CA ARG A 186 20.31 17.44 -3.94
C ARG A 186 19.05 16.88 -3.29
N LEU A 187 18.07 16.48 -4.08
CA LEU A 187 16.89 15.80 -3.55
C LEU A 187 17.27 14.49 -2.85
N ASN A 188 18.11 13.67 -3.47
CA ASN A 188 18.56 12.41 -2.87
C ASN A 188 19.30 12.63 -1.54
N GLN A 189 20.15 13.65 -1.47
CA GLN A 189 20.84 14.03 -0.22
C GLN A 189 19.83 14.44 0.88
N LEU A 190 18.78 15.19 0.53
CA LEU A 190 17.73 15.56 1.47
C LEU A 190 16.94 14.34 1.95
N LEU A 191 16.54 13.44 1.04
CA LEU A 191 15.81 12.21 1.35
C LEU A 191 16.61 11.30 2.30
N VAL A 192 17.91 11.14 2.06
CA VAL A 192 18.77 10.31 2.91
C VAL A 192 19.02 10.97 4.26
N ARG A 193 19.30 12.29 4.30
CA ARG A 193 19.64 13.00 5.54
C ARG A 193 18.44 13.23 6.46
N LYS A 194 17.27 13.56 5.88
CA LYS A 194 16.06 13.93 6.62
C LYS A 194 15.16 12.74 6.89
N ASP A 195 15.27 11.69 6.09
CA ASP A 195 14.51 10.43 6.15
C ASP A 195 13.01 10.63 6.46
N PRO A 196 12.25 11.39 5.65
CA PRO A 196 10.84 11.68 5.92
C PRO A 196 10.00 10.41 5.90
N ASP A 197 8.93 10.40 6.73
CA ASP A 197 7.96 9.31 6.76
C ASP A 197 6.94 9.43 5.63
N ILE A 198 6.58 10.67 5.30
CA ILE A 198 5.63 10.99 4.24
C ILE A 198 6.30 11.88 3.21
N LEU A 199 6.22 11.50 1.94
CA LEU A 199 6.38 12.40 0.80
C LEU A 199 5.00 12.87 0.37
N LEU A 200 4.70 14.12 0.64
CA LEU A 200 3.47 14.79 0.23
C LEU A 200 3.77 15.58 -1.05
N THR A 201 3.16 15.20 -2.16
CA THR A 201 3.53 15.76 -3.46
C THR A 201 2.38 16.51 -4.12
N ASP A 202 2.74 17.44 -4.99
CA ASP A 202 1.85 17.95 -6.03
C ASP A 202 2.22 17.28 -7.35
N TRP A 203 1.22 16.63 -8.01
CA TRP A 203 1.39 15.86 -9.25
C TRP A 203 2.40 14.69 -9.14
N GLY A 204 2.54 14.11 -7.96
CA GLY A 204 3.51 13.05 -7.68
C GLY A 204 3.26 11.79 -8.48
N ASP A 205 2.02 11.37 -8.59
CA ASP A 205 1.63 10.12 -9.27
C ASP A 205 1.74 10.22 -10.79
N SER A 206 1.35 11.38 -11.35
CA SER A 206 1.20 11.55 -12.80
C SER A 206 2.41 12.18 -13.48
N TYR A 207 3.19 12.97 -12.76
CA TYR A 207 4.32 13.73 -13.33
C TYR A 207 5.59 13.63 -12.49
N LEU A 208 5.59 14.14 -11.24
CA LEU A 208 6.82 14.44 -10.52
C LEU A 208 7.67 13.20 -10.26
N LEU A 209 7.11 12.15 -9.63
CA LEU A 209 7.89 10.94 -9.35
C LEU A 209 8.30 10.20 -10.63
N PRO A 210 7.42 9.99 -11.65
CA PRO A 210 7.84 9.45 -12.94
C PRO A 210 8.97 10.23 -13.60
N HIS A 211 8.92 11.57 -13.54
CA HIS A 211 9.93 12.44 -14.14
C HIS A 211 11.29 12.30 -13.42
N LEU A 212 11.31 12.43 -12.10
CA LEU A 212 12.52 12.26 -11.29
C LEU A 212 13.15 10.87 -11.45
N MET A 213 12.32 9.82 -11.50
CA MET A 213 12.78 8.45 -11.74
C MET A 213 13.41 8.31 -13.13
N ALA A 214 12.78 8.86 -14.16
CA ALA A 214 13.31 8.82 -15.53
C ALA A 214 14.67 9.55 -15.65
N ILE A 215 14.82 10.69 -14.98
CA ILE A 215 16.10 11.40 -14.91
C ILE A 215 17.15 10.55 -14.19
N ALA A 216 16.83 10.04 -13.01
CA ALA A 216 17.74 9.23 -12.21
C ALA A 216 18.22 7.99 -13.00
N ASP A 217 17.32 7.28 -13.67
CA ASP A 217 17.63 6.14 -14.51
C ASP A 217 18.52 6.52 -15.69
N ARG A 218 18.18 7.59 -16.42
CA ARG A 218 18.95 8.10 -17.56
C ARG A 218 20.38 8.46 -17.19
N LEU A 219 20.54 9.13 -16.05
CA LEU A 219 21.83 9.65 -15.57
C LEU A 219 22.55 8.64 -14.64
N ARG A 220 21.94 7.49 -14.33
CA ARG A 220 22.43 6.49 -13.39
C ARG A 220 22.72 7.05 -12.00
N LEU A 221 21.86 7.95 -11.53
CA LEU A 221 21.97 8.58 -10.23
C LEU A 221 21.13 7.84 -9.18
N PRO A 222 21.58 7.76 -7.92
CA PRO A 222 20.76 7.22 -6.85
C PRO A 222 19.59 8.15 -6.56
N LEU A 223 18.41 7.58 -6.30
CA LEU A 223 17.21 8.31 -5.87
C LEU A 223 16.45 7.51 -4.81
N ALA A 224 16.68 7.84 -3.54
CA ALA A 224 16.17 7.12 -2.37
C ALA A 224 14.71 7.46 -2.05
N LEU A 225 13.80 7.32 -3.03
CA LEU A 225 12.37 7.50 -2.80
C LEU A 225 11.81 6.43 -1.86
N ASN A 226 12.20 5.17 -2.03
CA ASN A 226 11.93 4.13 -1.04
C ASN A 226 12.91 4.21 0.13
N ARG A 227 12.42 3.95 1.35
CA ARG A 227 13.29 3.67 2.49
C ARG A 227 13.89 2.27 2.41
N ASP A 228 13.16 1.30 1.82
CA ASP A 228 13.67 -0.06 1.52
C ASP A 228 14.28 -0.08 0.10
N PRO A 229 15.64 -0.10 -0.02
CA PRO A 229 16.30 -0.08 -1.32
C PRO A 229 16.10 -1.39 -2.12
N ASN A 230 15.69 -2.46 -1.45
CA ASN A 230 15.45 -3.77 -2.08
C ASN A 230 14.03 -3.90 -2.66
N ARG A 231 13.22 -2.87 -2.56
CA ARG A 231 11.85 -2.85 -3.09
C ARG A 231 11.74 -1.88 -4.26
N SER A 232 11.10 -2.32 -5.31
CA SER A 232 10.70 -1.42 -6.41
C SER A 232 9.57 -0.49 -5.96
N ILE A 233 9.53 0.69 -6.56
CA ILE A 233 8.40 1.60 -6.40
C ILE A 233 7.19 0.96 -7.08
N GLY A 234 6.09 0.85 -6.34
CA GLY A 234 4.84 0.34 -6.87
C GLY A 234 4.27 1.30 -7.92
N ALA A 235 3.84 0.75 -9.05
CA ALA A 235 3.27 1.53 -10.13
C ALA A 235 1.93 0.93 -10.58
N ARG A 236 0.87 1.72 -10.48
CA ARG A 236 -0.41 1.42 -11.11
C ARG A 236 -0.59 2.34 -12.31
N LYS A 237 -0.87 1.75 -13.48
CA LYS A 237 -1.18 2.54 -14.69
C LYS A 237 -2.55 3.19 -14.55
N PRO A 238 -2.75 4.39 -15.12
CA PRO A 238 -4.09 4.95 -15.22
C PRO A 238 -4.96 4.02 -16.09
N HIS A 239 -6.22 3.85 -15.69
CA HIS A 239 -7.18 3.10 -16.47
C HIS A 239 -8.55 3.76 -16.38
N SER A 240 -9.33 3.64 -17.43
CA SER A 240 -10.71 4.09 -17.45
C SER A 240 -11.62 2.95 -17.86
N TYR A 241 -12.82 2.95 -17.31
CA TYR A 241 -13.86 1.98 -17.63
C TYR A 241 -15.22 2.67 -17.72
N PHE A 242 -16.10 2.07 -18.49
CA PHE A 242 -17.45 2.57 -18.65
C PHE A 242 -18.37 1.90 -17.61
N SER A 243 -19.06 2.72 -16.82
CA SER A 243 -20.02 2.23 -15.82
C SER A 243 -21.18 3.21 -15.69
N TYR A 244 -22.41 2.70 -15.62
CA TYR A 244 -23.62 3.50 -15.49
C TYR A 244 -23.74 4.69 -16.46
N GLY A 245 -23.38 4.49 -17.72
CA GLY A 245 -23.45 5.55 -18.74
C GLY A 245 -22.36 6.61 -18.65
N ARG A 246 -21.34 6.45 -17.81
CA ARG A 246 -20.22 7.38 -17.60
C ARG A 246 -18.88 6.69 -17.77
N ILE A 247 -17.89 7.43 -18.26
CA ILE A 247 -16.50 7.01 -18.24
C ILE A 247 -15.94 7.39 -16.86
N LEU A 248 -15.58 6.37 -16.09
CA LEU A 248 -14.85 6.52 -14.84
C LEU A 248 -13.38 6.29 -15.12
N SER A 249 -12.51 7.20 -14.66
CA SER A 249 -11.07 7.05 -14.81
C SER A 249 -10.40 7.01 -13.45
N HIS A 250 -9.52 6.03 -13.27
CA HIS A 250 -8.60 5.98 -12.15
C HIS A 250 -7.24 6.50 -12.61
N ALA A 251 -6.73 7.50 -11.94
CA ALA A 251 -5.38 8.00 -12.17
C ALA A 251 -4.33 6.91 -11.86
N GLY A 252 -3.17 7.04 -12.45
CA GLY A 252 -2.00 6.25 -12.08
C GLY A 252 -1.66 6.43 -10.60
N ALA A 253 -0.83 5.55 -10.07
CA ALA A 253 -0.34 5.68 -8.69
C ALA A 253 1.13 5.28 -8.59
N ARG A 254 1.85 5.90 -7.66
CA ARG A 254 3.19 5.52 -7.26
C ARG A 254 3.19 5.28 -5.76
N THR A 255 3.47 4.04 -5.34
CA THR A 255 3.51 3.67 -3.92
C THR A 255 4.93 3.36 -3.49
N LEU A 256 5.31 3.84 -2.32
CA LEU A 256 6.65 3.68 -1.77
C LEU A 256 6.69 2.59 -0.70
N SER A 257 7.87 2.04 -0.47
CA SER A 257 8.15 1.06 0.58
C SER A 257 8.98 1.65 1.70
N GLY A 258 8.49 1.53 2.95
CA GLY A 258 9.11 2.08 4.15
C GLY A 258 8.92 3.58 4.32
N ARG A 259 8.25 4.21 3.40
CA ARG A 259 7.84 5.62 3.38
C ARG A 259 6.49 5.70 2.68
N LEU A 260 5.66 6.66 3.05
CA LEU A 260 4.34 6.86 2.45
C LEU A 260 4.45 7.95 1.37
N HIS A 261 3.82 7.72 0.24
CA HIS A 261 3.64 8.73 -0.80
C HIS A 261 2.17 9.12 -0.92
N LEU A 262 1.88 10.39 -0.75
CA LEU A 262 0.56 10.99 -0.88
C LEU A 262 0.62 12.10 -1.95
N ASP A 263 -0.27 12.06 -2.92
CA ASP A 263 -0.37 13.08 -3.98
C ASP A 263 -1.63 13.91 -3.78
N ARG A 264 -1.47 15.22 -3.52
CA ARG A 264 -2.60 16.15 -3.32
C ARG A 264 -3.54 16.20 -4.51
N GLN A 265 -2.99 16.07 -5.73
CA GLN A 265 -3.78 16.12 -6.95
C GLN A 265 -4.50 14.80 -7.27
N ASN A 266 -4.15 13.72 -6.56
CA ASN A 266 -4.73 12.39 -6.76
C ASN A 266 -5.36 11.83 -5.48
N SER A 267 -5.79 12.70 -4.56
CA SER A 267 -6.40 12.29 -3.30
C SER A 267 -7.59 13.18 -2.96
N PHE A 268 -8.80 12.66 -3.19
CA PHE A 268 -10.02 13.33 -2.78
C PHE A 268 -10.09 13.46 -1.25
N ALA A 269 -9.82 12.38 -0.52
CA ALA A 269 -9.89 12.39 0.93
C ALA A 269 -8.92 13.40 1.56
N LEU A 270 -7.68 13.51 1.03
CA LEU A 270 -6.70 14.47 1.54
C LEU A 270 -7.16 15.93 1.30
N ALA A 271 -7.84 16.20 0.18
CA ALA A 271 -8.38 17.53 -0.13
C ALA A 271 -9.57 17.91 0.77
N GLU A 272 -10.44 16.96 1.09
CA GLU A 272 -11.67 17.21 1.84
C GLU A 272 -11.45 17.23 3.37
N VAL A 273 -10.68 16.27 3.88
CA VAL A 273 -10.55 16.06 5.34
C VAL A 273 -9.11 16.18 5.86
N GLY A 274 -8.17 16.52 5.00
CA GLY A 274 -6.75 16.63 5.36
C GLY A 274 -6.10 15.31 5.73
N LEU A 275 -4.85 15.39 6.19
CA LEU A 275 -4.07 14.19 6.56
C LEU A 275 -4.67 13.47 7.78
N ALA A 276 -5.16 14.20 8.76
CA ALA A 276 -5.77 13.62 9.96
C ALA A 276 -7.00 12.78 9.59
N GLY A 277 -7.94 13.35 8.83
CA GLY A 277 -9.12 12.60 8.40
C GLY A 277 -8.82 11.44 7.46
N LEU A 278 -7.77 11.54 6.62
CA LEU A 278 -7.30 10.43 5.82
C LEU A 278 -6.79 9.27 6.69
N ILE A 279 -6.04 9.57 7.75
CA ILE A 279 -5.56 8.57 8.71
C ILE A 279 -6.73 7.92 9.44
N GLU A 280 -7.72 8.70 9.90
CA GLU A 280 -8.94 8.17 10.51
C GLU A 280 -9.65 7.16 9.61
N GLN A 281 -9.85 7.52 8.35
CA GLN A 281 -10.47 6.63 7.38
C GLN A 281 -9.66 5.34 7.20
N ALA A 282 -8.33 5.44 7.10
CA ALA A 282 -7.45 4.28 6.97
C ALA A 282 -7.49 3.38 8.22
N ARG A 283 -7.55 3.94 9.42
CA ARG A 283 -7.66 3.20 10.69
C ARG A 283 -8.93 2.36 10.74
N VAL A 284 -10.09 3.00 10.50
CA VAL A 284 -11.40 2.35 10.58
C VAL A 284 -11.58 1.29 9.48
N THR A 285 -11.17 1.59 8.25
CA THR A 285 -11.32 0.67 7.11
C THR A 285 -10.24 -0.40 7.03
N LYS A 286 -9.15 -0.26 7.79
CA LYS A 286 -7.94 -1.09 7.72
C LYS A 286 -7.30 -1.12 6.33
N VAL A 287 -7.53 -0.09 5.54
CA VAL A 287 -6.91 0.09 4.23
C VAL A 287 -5.57 0.80 4.39
N ASP A 288 -4.53 0.34 3.69
CA ASP A 288 -3.23 1.02 3.64
C ASP A 288 -3.38 2.51 3.28
N LEU A 289 -2.63 3.39 3.95
CA LEU A 289 -2.79 4.84 3.82
C LEU A 289 -2.54 5.34 2.39
N GLN A 290 -1.57 4.78 1.67
CA GLN A 290 -1.31 5.14 0.29
C GLN A 290 -2.44 4.69 -0.64
N GLN A 291 -3.05 3.54 -0.36
CA GLN A 291 -4.22 3.06 -1.05
C GLN A 291 -5.45 3.91 -0.70
N MET A 292 -5.66 4.21 0.59
CA MET A 292 -6.77 5.03 1.07
C MET A 292 -6.78 6.42 0.43
N ALA A 293 -5.62 7.07 0.33
CA ALA A 293 -5.48 8.37 -0.32
C ALA A 293 -5.97 8.39 -1.78
N ARG A 294 -5.98 7.23 -2.45
CA ARG A 294 -6.35 7.09 -3.87
C ARG A 294 -7.69 6.41 -4.08
N THR A 295 -8.48 6.24 -3.03
CA THR A 295 -9.87 5.81 -3.15
C THR A 295 -10.73 6.99 -3.53
N THR A 296 -11.69 6.77 -4.41
CA THR A 296 -12.77 7.73 -4.67
C THR A 296 -13.94 7.43 -3.74
N THR A 297 -14.72 8.44 -3.40
CA THR A 297 -15.97 8.28 -2.64
C THR A 297 -16.81 7.15 -3.22
N GLY A 298 -17.04 6.11 -2.43
CA GLY A 298 -17.84 4.94 -2.83
C GLY A 298 -17.06 3.65 -3.04
N THR A 299 -15.73 3.68 -3.24
CA THR A 299 -14.91 2.45 -3.41
C THR A 299 -14.20 2.01 -2.13
N GLY A 300 -14.22 2.82 -1.07
CA GLY A 300 -13.63 2.50 0.23
C GLY A 300 -14.57 1.79 1.22
N ILE A 301 -15.82 1.56 0.83
CA ILE A 301 -16.86 1.05 1.75
C ILE A 301 -17.40 -0.33 1.30
N THR A 302 -16.89 -0.90 0.22
CA THR A 302 -17.32 -2.25 -0.23
C THR A 302 -16.35 -3.33 0.20
#